data_749673343b1e55ac012566033bbf26dd
#
_entry.id   749673343b1e55ac012566033bbf26dd
#
_cell.length_a   1.000
_cell.length_b   1.000
_cell.length_c   1.000
_cell.angle_alpha   90.00
_cell.angle_beta   90.00
_cell.angle_gamma   90.00
#
_symmetry.space_group_name_H-M   'P 1'
#
loop_
_entity.id
_entity.type
_entity.pdbx_description
1 polymer ?
#
loop_
_entity_poly.entity_id
_entity_poly.type
_entity_poly.pdbx_seq_one_letter_code
_entity_poly.pdbx_strand_id
1 'polypeptide(L)'
;MSAILRAQMNELRRWRGEKSASLPSYGGPVWTAPSFRDPDISALFRALLANFRLIAAIVATGAVIAFFVLRAMPPQFTASTLIMLDARSTLLDETQGAFSTVPIADTYIESEIELIRSDAIVNRVIEREGLIDDPEFAGGSMPAGVRIMAERRAATDEAGRREAEELLDGVRLLQVAGEVRKRLDVSRRGLSQGVVIGFRSKSQEKSRDVANAFAQIYVDDQLGHKQQATRRATDWLREELRQLAAETQEAEAAVEAYRAQNTLVGEGETGVSTQQLRLLSTELASARARESAVRVAVDQLRRLRDSGRSLLLLAEIGEKPTIID
;
A
#
# COMPACT_ATOMS: atom_id res chain seq x y z
N MET A 1 5.55 1.02 88.03
CA MET A 1 5.58 0.28 86.73
C MET A 1 6.54 -0.93 86.78
N SER A 2 6.53 -1.70 87.89
CA SER A 2 7.47 -2.83 88.06
C SER A 2 6.86 -4.11 88.67
N ALA A 3 5.57 -4.08 89.08
CA ALA A 3 4.92 -5.25 89.60
C ALA A 3 4.15 -6.10 88.59
N ILE A 4 3.59 -5.45 87.56
CA ILE A 4 2.79 -6.09 86.51
C ILE A 4 3.65 -6.90 85.55
N LEU A 5 4.86 -6.41 85.23
CA LEU A 5 5.79 -7.12 84.34
C LEU A 5 6.39 -8.39 84.96
N ARG A 6 6.51 -8.46 86.38
CA ARG A 6 6.97 -9.67 87.03
C ARG A 6 5.87 -10.75 87.11
N ALA A 7 4.61 -10.37 87.19
CA ALA A 7 3.52 -11.33 87.18
C ALA A 7 3.39 -12.03 85.78
N GLN A 8 3.53 -11.30 84.70
CA GLN A 8 3.47 -11.88 83.35
C GLN A 8 4.66 -12.78 83.02
N MET A 9 5.82 -12.47 83.48
CA MET A 9 6.99 -13.32 83.33
C MET A 9 6.94 -14.66 84.08
N ASN A 10 6.24 -14.69 85.22
CA ASN A 10 6.04 -15.94 86.00
C ASN A 10 4.97 -16.83 85.39
N GLU A 11 3.97 -16.28 84.72
CA GLU A 11 2.97 -17.05 83.98
C GLU A 11 3.59 -17.73 82.74
N LEU A 12 4.48 -17.05 82.05
CA LEU A 12 5.20 -17.63 80.89
C LEU A 12 6.19 -18.73 81.25
N ARG A 13 6.75 -18.69 82.49
CA ARG A 13 7.60 -19.79 83.02
C ARG A 13 6.76 -21.00 83.44
N ARG A 14 5.56 -20.85 83.90
CA ARG A 14 4.64 -21.96 84.22
C ARG A 14 4.17 -22.69 83.00
N TRP A 15 4.00 -21.97 81.85
CA TRP A 15 3.58 -22.55 80.61
C TRP A 15 4.66 -23.36 79.91
N ARG A 16 5.94 -23.13 80.23
CA ARG A 16 7.08 -23.85 79.66
C ARG A 16 7.47 -25.15 80.43
N GLY A 17 6.87 -25.39 81.58
CA GLY A 17 7.18 -26.52 82.45
C GLY A 17 6.23 -27.73 82.31
N GLU A 18 5.13 -27.61 81.57
CA GLU A 18 4.08 -28.61 81.70
C GLU A 18 3.56 -29.16 80.38
N LYS A 19 4.44 -29.43 79.46
CA LYS A 19 4.17 -30.30 78.32
C LYS A 19 5.36 -31.11 77.83
N SER A 20 5.93 -31.90 78.69
CA SER A 20 6.56 -33.15 78.35
C SER A 20 5.53 -34.27 78.38
N ALA A 21 4.39 -34.09 77.75
CA ALA A 21 3.46 -35.18 77.47
C ALA A 21 4.03 -35.92 76.24
N SER A 22 4.46 -37.14 76.50
CA SER A 22 4.84 -38.12 75.46
C SER A 22 3.74 -38.22 74.44
N LEU A 23 4.00 -37.69 73.25
CA LEU A 23 3.12 -37.87 72.08
C LEU A 23 3.14 -39.39 71.73
N PRO A 24 1.95 -39.99 71.53
CA PRO A 24 1.90 -41.39 71.09
C PRO A 24 2.57 -41.46 69.69
N SER A 25 3.46 -42.43 69.56
CA SER A 25 4.12 -42.76 68.28
C SER A 25 3.06 -43.19 67.30
N TYR A 26 2.63 -42.29 66.47
CA TYR A 26 1.79 -42.55 65.32
C TYR A 26 2.71 -43.20 64.27
N GLY A 27 2.69 -44.53 64.19
CA GLY A 27 3.30 -45.31 63.10
C GLY A 27 2.58 -45.08 61.79
N GLY A 28 2.61 -43.84 61.30
CA GLY A 28 2.23 -43.55 59.93
C GLY A 28 3.30 -43.98 58.95
N PRO A 29 2.92 -44.39 57.73
CA PRO A 29 3.91 -44.78 56.73
C PRO A 29 4.92 -43.66 56.53
N VAL A 30 6.19 -43.97 56.79
CA VAL A 30 7.30 -43.07 56.52
C VAL A 30 7.33 -42.83 55.03
N TRP A 31 6.81 -41.70 54.60
CA TRP A 31 7.03 -41.24 53.23
C TRP A 31 8.52 -40.94 53.08
N THR A 32 9.28 -41.97 52.66
CA THR A 32 10.62 -41.74 52.18
C THR A 32 10.46 -40.94 50.89
N ALA A 33 10.80 -39.64 50.95
CA ALA A 33 10.93 -38.83 49.76
C ALA A 33 11.78 -39.62 48.74
N PRO A 34 11.34 -39.73 47.48
CA PRO A 34 12.16 -40.36 46.49
C PRO A 34 13.48 -39.61 46.50
N SER A 35 14.55 -40.31 46.90
CA SER A 35 15.89 -39.78 46.77
C SER A 35 16.08 -39.47 45.28
N PHE A 36 16.09 -38.21 44.94
CA PHE A 36 16.60 -37.78 43.63
C PHE A 36 18.08 -38.27 43.63
N ARG A 37 18.25 -39.46 43.10
CA ARG A 37 19.58 -39.97 42.81
C ARG A 37 20.14 -39.03 41.79
N ASP A 38 21.19 -38.31 42.13
CA ASP A 38 21.92 -37.49 41.17
C ASP A 38 22.13 -38.33 39.91
N PRO A 39 21.75 -37.81 38.73
CA PRO A 39 21.85 -38.61 37.52
C PRO A 39 23.30 -38.99 37.34
N ASP A 40 23.56 -40.28 37.52
CA ASP A 40 24.90 -40.82 37.45
C ASP A 40 25.39 -40.74 36.00
N ILE A 41 26.06 -39.60 35.68
CA ILE A 41 26.51 -39.22 34.33
C ILE A 41 27.35 -40.40 33.75
N SER A 42 28.04 -41.14 34.63
CA SER A 42 28.79 -42.33 34.23
C SER A 42 27.89 -43.50 33.83
N ALA A 43 26.70 -43.62 34.41
CA ALA A 43 25.73 -44.65 34.05
C ALA A 43 25.05 -44.31 32.70
N LEU A 44 24.74 -43.01 32.48
CA LEU A 44 24.24 -42.52 31.18
C LEU A 44 25.27 -42.75 30.06
N PHE A 45 26.56 -42.49 30.33
CA PHE A 45 27.63 -42.70 29.33
C PHE A 45 27.80 -44.17 28.98
N ARG A 46 27.72 -45.06 29.97
CA ARG A 46 27.76 -46.52 29.76
C ARG A 46 26.53 -47.03 28.99
N ALA A 47 25.33 -46.55 29.30
CA ALA A 47 24.12 -46.89 28.56
C ALA A 47 24.18 -46.40 27.11
N LEU A 48 24.74 -45.19 26.88
CA LEU A 48 24.96 -44.64 25.53
C LEU A 48 25.94 -45.49 24.72
N LEU A 49 27.05 -45.89 25.34
CA LEU A 49 28.03 -46.76 24.69
C LEU A 49 27.52 -48.19 24.45
N ALA A 50 26.73 -48.72 25.37
CA ALA A 50 26.14 -50.07 25.21
C ALA A 50 25.14 -50.12 24.06
N ASN A 51 24.39 -49.02 23.81
CA ASN A 51 23.41 -48.94 22.76
C ASN A 51 23.87 -48.13 21.54
N PHE A 52 25.19 -47.86 21.42
CA PHE A 52 25.75 -47.03 20.35
C PHE A 52 25.27 -47.46 18.94
N ARG A 53 25.20 -48.76 18.67
CA ARG A 53 24.75 -49.27 17.38
C ARG A 53 23.27 -48.89 17.10
N LEU A 54 22.42 -48.96 18.11
CA LEU A 54 21.02 -48.62 17.98
C LEU A 54 20.80 -47.11 17.79
N ILE A 55 21.51 -46.31 18.56
CA ILE A 55 21.54 -44.85 18.45
C ILE A 55 22.10 -44.45 17.10
N ALA A 56 23.20 -45.01 16.66
CA ALA A 56 23.79 -44.77 15.36
C ALA A 56 22.84 -45.15 14.21
N ALA A 57 22.09 -46.23 14.34
CA ALA A 57 21.09 -46.62 13.34
C ALA A 57 19.93 -45.63 13.27
N ILE A 58 19.43 -45.14 14.41
CA ILE A 58 18.35 -44.14 14.45
C ILE A 58 18.82 -42.81 13.85
N VAL A 59 20.04 -42.35 14.23
CA VAL A 59 20.61 -41.13 13.68
C VAL A 59 20.87 -41.24 12.18
N ALA A 60 21.41 -42.39 11.72
CA ALA A 60 21.64 -42.63 10.29
C ALA A 60 20.33 -42.63 9.51
N THR A 61 19.26 -43.30 10.02
CA THR A 61 17.95 -43.32 9.40
C THR A 61 17.36 -41.91 9.36
N GLY A 62 17.43 -41.16 10.46
CA GLY A 62 16.98 -39.75 10.51
C GLY A 62 17.75 -38.88 9.52
N ALA A 63 19.06 -39.04 9.39
CA ALA A 63 19.88 -38.30 8.44
C ALA A 63 19.52 -38.64 6.98
N VAL A 64 19.25 -39.90 6.67
CA VAL A 64 18.79 -40.32 5.33
C VAL A 64 17.44 -39.70 5.00
N ILE A 65 16.48 -39.77 5.93
CA ILE A 65 15.15 -39.15 5.75
C ILE A 65 15.32 -37.64 5.55
N ALA A 66 16.08 -36.98 6.41
CA ALA A 66 16.34 -35.53 6.30
C ALA A 66 16.98 -35.18 4.95
N PHE A 67 17.97 -35.97 4.50
CA PHE A 67 18.60 -35.78 3.20
C PHE A 67 17.61 -35.88 2.05
N PHE A 68 16.72 -36.87 2.05
CA PHE A 68 15.69 -37.02 1.02
C PHE A 68 14.68 -35.88 1.08
N VAL A 69 14.25 -35.44 2.27
CA VAL A 69 13.35 -34.29 2.44
C VAL A 69 14.00 -33.00 1.93
N LEU A 70 15.24 -32.72 2.29
CA LEU A 70 15.95 -31.53 1.79
C LEU A 70 16.14 -31.56 0.26
N ARG A 71 16.37 -32.75 -0.30
CA ARG A 71 16.55 -32.88 -1.76
C ARG A 71 15.23 -32.77 -2.52
N ALA A 72 14.11 -33.08 -1.87
CA ALA A 72 12.76 -32.96 -2.43
C ALA A 72 12.22 -31.51 -2.36
N MET A 73 12.80 -30.65 -1.50
CA MET A 73 12.39 -29.25 -1.43
C MET A 73 12.90 -28.49 -2.66
N PRO A 74 11.97 -27.93 -3.49
CA PRO A 74 12.39 -27.13 -4.63
C PRO A 74 13.11 -25.86 -4.15
N PRO A 75 14.22 -25.47 -4.76
CA PRO A 75 14.88 -24.21 -4.45
C PRO A 75 13.92 -23.05 -4.73
N GLN A 76 13.92 -22.04 -3.86
CA GLN A 76 13.14 -20.83 -4.05
C GLN A 76 14.11 -19.65 -4.17
N PHE A 77 13.94 -18.88 -5.23
CA PHE A 77 14.72 -17.69 -5.49
C PHE A 77 13.85 -16.46 -5.25
N THR A 78 14.40 -15.45 -4.62
CA THR A 78 13.73 -14.17 -4.41
C THR A 78 14.53 -13.10 -5.13
N ALA A 79 13.92 -12.41 -6.05
CA ALA A 79 14.46 -11.19 -6.65
C ALA A 79 13.71 -9.98 -6.08
N SER A 80 14.40 -8.86 -5.96
CA SER A 80 13.80 -7.61 -5.48
C SER A 80 14.24 -6.44 -6.35
N THR A 81 13.30 -5.53 -6.62
CA THR A 81 13.54 -4.26 -7.28
C THR A 81 13.14 -3.12 -6.36
N LEU A 82 13.81 -1.97 -6.47
CA LEU A 82 13.55 -0.78 -5.66
C LEU A 82 12.97 0.32 -6.53
N ILE A 83 11.84 0.87 -6.10
CA ILE A 83 11.23 2.06 -6.71
C ILE A 83 11.29 3.19 -5.69
N MET A 84 11.62 4.40 -6.16
CA MET A 84 11.55 5.63 -5.36
C MET A 84 10.23 6.33 -5.69
N LEU A 85 9.42 6.55 -4.67
CA LEU A 85 8.17 7.30 -4.79
C LEU A 85 8.44 8.79 -4.55
N ASP A 86 7.90 9.64 -5.42
CA ASP A 86 7.98 11.09 -5.22
C ASP A 86 6.72 11.60 -4.51
N ALA A 87 6.80 11.68 -3.20
CA ALA A 87 5.70 12.16 -2.35
C ALA A 87 5.55 13.70 -2.36
N ARG A 88 6.44 14.44 -3.04
CA ARG A 88 6.42 15.92 -3.01
C ARG A 88 5.25 16.51 -3.79
N SER A 89 4.78 15.82 -4.82
CA SER A 89 3.67 16.31 -5.65
C SER A 89 2.32 16.32 -4.94
N THR A 90 2.16 15.52 -3.89
CA THR A 90 0.92 15.46 -3.09
C THR A 90 0.87 16.47 -1.95
N LEU A 91 2.03 16.95 -1.49
CA LEU A 91 2.10 17.92 -0.39
C LEU A 91 1.65 19.33 -0.77
N LEU A 92 1.59 19.64 -2.07
CA LEU A 92 1.17 20.96 -2.58
C LEU A 92 -0.35 21.09 -2.72
N ASP A 93 -1.08 19.99 -2.76
CA ASP A 93 -2.56 20.00 -2.83
C ASP A 93 -3.23 20.17 -1.44
N GLU A 94 -2.44 20.14 -0.36
CA GLU A 94 -2.93 20.09 1.02
C GLU A 94 -2.77 21.37 1.84
N THR A 95 -2.52 22.52 1.24
CA THR A 95 -2.55 23.81 1.98
C THR A 95 -3.93 24.15 2.58
N GLN A 96 -4.95 23.30 2.40
CA GLN A 96 -6.30 23.50 2.95
C GLN A 96 -6.61 22.73 4.25
N GLY A 97 -5.69 21.93 4.80
CA GLY A 97 -5.98 21.08 5.97
C GLY A 97 -4.92 21.13 7.07
N ALA A 98 -4.74 22.27 7.73
CA ALA A 98 -3.72 22.49 8.78
C ALA A 98 -3.90 21.69 10.09
N PHE A 99 -4.70 20.61 10.14
CA PHE A 99 -5.03 19.88 11.38
C PHE A 99 -4.84 18.36 11.35
N SER A 100 -4.21 17.79 10.33
CA SER A 100 -3.95 16.34 10.31
C SER A 100 -2.60 16.01 10.95
N THR A 101 -2.65 15.43 12.15
CA THR A 101 -1.50 14.95 12.94
C THR A 101 -0.87 13.66 12.39
N VAL A 102 -1.38 13.10 11.30
CA VAL A 102 -0.81 11.90 10.67
C VAL A 102 0.22 12.35 9.62
N PRO A 103 1.44 11.80 9.60
CA PRO A 103 2.40 12.09 8.53
C PRO A 103 1.81 11.64 7.19
N ILE A 104 1.36 12.59 6.40
CA ILE A 104 0.72 12.41 5.09
C ILE A 104 1.58 11.54 4.16
N ALA A 105 2.90 11.69 4.25
CA ALA A 105 3.85 10.87 3.51
C ALA A 105 3.76 9.37 3.82
N ASP A 106 3.45 8.98 5.05
CA ASP A 106 3.35 7.56 5.43
C ASP A 106 2.08 6.93 4.86
N THR A 107 0.94 7.63 4.96
CA THR A 107 -0.34 7.18 4.38
C THR A 107 -0.27 7.08 2.85
N TYR A 108 0.43 8.02 2.20
CA TYR A 108 0.65 7.98 0.76
C TYR A 108 1.42 6.73 0.33
N ILE A 109 2.54 6.42 1.00
CA ILE A 109 3.36 5.25 0.67
C ILE A 109 2.57 3.94 0.88
N GLU A 110 1.77 3.84 1.95
CA GLU A 110 0.92 2.67 2.17
C GLU A 110 -0.14 2.53 1.07
N SER A 111 -0.74 3.63 0.61
CA SER A 111 -1.68 3.61 -0.51
C SER A 111 -1.03 3.16 -1.82
N GLU A 112 0.20 3.58 -2.08
CA GLU A 112 0.95 3.14 -3.27
C GLU A 112 1.36 1.67 -3.20
N ILE A 113 1.69 1.16 -2.01
CA ILE A 113 1.94 -0.27 -1.78
C ILE A 113 0.68 -1.09 -2.11
N GLU A 114 -0.49 -0.62 -1.66
CA GLU A 114 -1.76 -1.28 -1.95
C GLU A 114 -2.11 -1.23 -3.44
N LEU A 115 -1.82 -0.10 -4.09
CA LEU A 115 -1.99 0.03 -5.54
C LEU A 115 -1.12 -0.98 -6.31
N ILE A 116 0.15 -1.17 -5.92
CA ILE A 116 1.04 -2.17 -6.54
C ILE A 116 0.49 -3.59 -6.36
N ARG A 117 -0.18 -3.87 -5.23
CA ARG A 117 -0.83 -5.15 -4.94
C ARG A 117 -2.20 -5.32 -5.57
N SER A 118 -2.74 -4.28 -6.21
CA SER A 118 -4.08 -4.28 -6.79
C SER A 118 -4.25 -5.32 -7.90
N ASP A 119 -5.49 -5.76 -8.09
CA ASP A 119 -5.85 -6.69 -9.16
C ASP A 119 -5.45 -6.16 -10.54
N ALA A 120 -5.55 -4.86 -10.76
CA ALA A 120 -5.25 -4.24 -12.04
C ALA A 120 -3.77 -4.42 -12.42
N ILE A 121 -2.85 -4.19 -11.48
CA ILE A 121 -1.41 -4.35 -11.73
C ILE A 121 -1.05 -5.84 -11.80
N VAL A 122 -1.55 -6.67 -10.88
CA VAL A 122 -1.30 -8.11 -10.86
C VAL A 122 -1.72 -8.76 -12.18
N ASN A 123 -2.92 -8.46 -12.69
CA ASN A 123 -3.41 -9.03 -13.93
C ASN A 123 -2.56 -8.61 -15.14
N ARG A 124 -2.15 -7.34 -15.22
CA ARG A 124 -1.24 -6.88 -16.28
C ARG A 124 0.13 -7.59 -16.24
N VAL A 125 0.65 -7.86 -15.04
CA VAL A 125 1.90 -8.62 -14.89
C VAL A 125 1.71 -10.05 -15.35
N ILE A 126 0.60 -10.70 -15.00
CA ILE A 126 0.26 -12.06 -15.43
C ILE A 126 0.20 -12.15 -16.97
N GLU A 127 -0.48 -11.20 -17.60
CA GLU A 127 -0.58 -11.13 -19.05
C GLU A 127 0.79 -10.88 -19.73
N ARG A 128 1.55 -9.91 -19.20
CA ARG A 128 2.85 -9.53 -19.78
C ARG A 128 3.88 -10.63 -19.72
N GLU A 129 3.94 -11.34 -18.59
CA GLU A 129 4.91 -12.41 -18.35
C GLU A 129 4.37 -13.80 -18.75
N GLY A 130 3.13 -13.88 -19.24
CA GLY A 130 2.51 -15.14 -19.69
C GLY A 130 2.35 -16.17 -18.58
N LEU A 131 2.07 -15.74 -17.34
CA LEU A 131 2.02 -16.61 -16.17
C LEU A 131 0.78 -17.52 -16.15
N ILE A 132 -0.22 -17.29 -16.99
CA ILE A 132 -1.44 -18.11 -17.08
C ILE A 132 -1.11 -19.54 -17.50
N ASP A 133 -0.17 -19.70 -18.44
CA ASP A 133 0.21 -21.01 -18.97
C ASP A 133 1.43 -21.61 -18.25
N ASP A 134 1.97 -20.91 -17.24
CA ASP A 134 3.12 -21.40 -16.50
C ASP A 134 2.73 -22.45 -15.47
N PRO A 135 3.29 -23.68 -15.55
CA PRO A 135 2.97 -24.78 -14.64
C PRO A 135 3.29 -24.49 -13.17
N GLU A 136 4.13 -23.49 -12.90
CA GLU A 136 4.43 -23.08 -11.53
C GLU A 136 3.26 -22.34 -10.87
N PHE A 137 2.48 -21.58 -11.64
CA PHE A 137 1.38 -20.75 -11.16
C PHE A 137 0.01 -21.36 -11.49
N ALA A 138 -0.09 -22.06 -12.62
CA ALA A 138 -1.32 -22.73 -13.07
C ALA A 138 -1.64 -24.04 -12.31
N GLY A 139 -0.78 -24.46 -11.39
CA GLY A 139 -0.86 -25.77 -10.71
C GLY A 139 -2.01 -25.95 -9.70
N GLY A 140 -2.91 -24.98 -9.55
CA GLY A 140 -4.14 -25.14 -8.77
C GLY A 140 -5.14 -26.03 -9.50
N SER A 141 -5.60 -27.14 -8.86
CA SER A 141 -6.69 -27.93 -9.42
C SER A 141 -7.95 -27.06 -9.52
N MET A 142 -8.47 -26.91 -10.73
CA MET A 142 -9.71 -26.18 -10.97
C MET A 142 -10.84 -26.76 -10.10
N PRO A 143 -11.62 -25.94 -9.38
CA PRO A 143 -12.71 -26.42 -8.56
C PRO A 143 -13.66 -27.28 -9.38
N ALA A 144 -13.98 -28.49 -8.88
CA ALA A 144 -14.79 -29.43 -9.60
C ALA A 144 -16.16 -28.86 -10.02
N GLY A 145 -16.73 -27.96 -9.21
CA GLY A 145 -17.98 -27.26 -9.54
C GLY A 145 -17.89 -26.37 -10.77
N VAL A 146 -16.77 -25.66 -10.94
CA VAL A 146 -16.56 -24.77 -12.12
C VAL A 146 -16.40 -25.61 -13.38
N ARG A 147 -15.66 -26.70 -13.30
CA ARG A 147 -15.47 -27.63 -14.42
C ARG A 147 -16.79 -28.22 -14.88
N ILE A 148 -17.65 -28.72 -13.93
CA ILE A 148 -18.96 -29.24 -14.25
C ILE A 148 -19.87 -28.16 -14.86
N MET A 149 -19.83 -26.94 -14.37
CA MET A 149 -20.61 -25.82 -14.95
C MET A 149 -20.15 -25.48 -16.36
N ALA A 150 -18.85 -25.42 -16.59
CA ALA A 150 -18.28 -25.16 -17.92
C ALA A 150 -18.64 -26.29 -18.89
N GLU A 151 -18.49 -27.55 -18.50
CA GLU A 151 -18.89 -28.73 -19.31
C GLU A 151 -20.37 -28.69 -19.67
N ARG A 152 -21.26 -28.34 -18.72
CA ARG A 152 -22.72 -28.23 -19.00
C ARG A 152 -23.01 -27.09 -19.99
N ARG A 153 -22.36 -25.93 -19.87
CA ARG A 153 -22.56 -24.81 -20.81
C ARG A 153 -22.02 -25.13 -22.19
N ALA A 154 -20.82 -25.71 -22.25
CA ALA A 154 -20.19 -26.09 -23.51
C ALA A 154 -21.02 -27.13 -24.33
N ALA A 155 -21.88 -27.88 -23.64
CA ALA A 155 -22.75 -28.91 -24.29
C ALA A 155 -24.04 -28.33 -24.92
N THR A 156 -24.32 -27.00 -24.71
CA THR A 156 -25.61 -26.42 -25.15
C THR A 156 -25.55 -25.96 -26.59
N ASP A 157 -24.60 -25.10 -26.95
CA ASP A 157 -24.42 -24.55 -28.30
C ASP A 157 -23.02 -23.90 -28.43
N GLU A 158 -22.72 -23.26 -29.59
CA GLU A 158 -21.46 -22.57 -29.79
C GLU A 158 -21.29 -21.32 -28.89
N ALA A 159 -22.38 -20.64 -28.57
CA ALA A 159 -22.38 -19.52 -27.62
C ALA A 159 -22.04 -20.01 -26.21
N GLY A 160 -22.64 -21.13 -25.79
CA GLY A 160 -22.34 -21.78 -24.51
C GLY A 160 -20.89 -22.26 -24.39
N ARG A 161 -20.26 -22.66 -25.51
CA ARG A 161 -18.82 -22.99 -25.51
C ARG A 161 -17.94 -21.76 -25.25
N ARG A 162 -18.23 -20.64 -25.89
CA ARG A 162 -17.49 -19.37 -25.66
C ARG A 162 -17.64 -18.90 -24.22
N GLU A 163 -18.87 -18.93 -23.68
CA GLU A 163 -19.11 -18.59 -22.29
C GLU A 163 -18.39 -19.55 -21.31
N ALA A 164 -18.30 -20.82 -21.65
CA ALA A 164 -17.57 -21.80 -20.86
C ALA A 164 -16.06 -21.55 -20.87
N GLU A 165 -15.50 -21.20 -22.02
CA GLU A 165 -14.08 -20.83 -22.19
C GLU A 165 -13.77 -19.55 -21.40
N GLU A 166 -14.58 -18.49 -21.51
CA GLU A 166 -14.43 -17.25 -20.75
C GLU A 166 -14.50 -17.49 -19.24
N LEU A 167 -15.41 -18.34 -18.76
CA LEU A 167 -15.49 -18.72 -17.34
C LEU A 167 -14.25 -19.47 -16.88
N LEU A 168 -13.73 -20.39 -17.70
CA LEU A 168 -12.54 -21.17 -17.36
C LEU A 168 -11.29 -20.26 -17.32
N ASP A 169 -11.16 -19.36 -18.28
CA ASP A 169 -10.04 -18.42 -18.33
C ASP A 169 -10.11 -17.41 -17.18
N GLY A 170 -11.30 -16.90 -16.86
CA GLY A 170 -11.52 -16.06 -15.69
C GLY A 170 -11.13 -16.73 -14.38
N VAL A 171 -11.51 -18.00 -14.18
CA VAL A 171 -11.14 -18.75 -12.98
C VAL A 171 -9.64 -19.06 -12.95
N ARG A 172 -9.02 -19.39 -14.09
CA ARG A 172 -7.57 -19.57 -14.20
C ARG A 172 -6.84 -18.28 -13.80
N LEU A 173 -7.27 -17.15 -14.35
CA LEU A 173 -6.68 -15.87 -14.02
C LEU A 173 -6.76 -15.56 -12.51
N LEU A 174 -7.92 -15.79 -11.89
CA LEU A 174 -8.08 -15.61 -10.44
C LEU A 174 -7.18 -16.53 -9.61
N GLN A 175 -7.00 -17.78 -10.03
CA GLN A 175 -6.12 -18.74 -9.35
C GLN A 175 -4.65 -18.29 -9.47
N VAL A 176 -4.21 -17.96 -10.69
CA VAL A 176 -2.86 -17.48 -10.94
C VAL A 176 -2.61 -16.17 -10.19
N ALA A 177 -3.56 -15.24 -10.20
CA ALA A 177 -3.46 -13.99 -9.44
C ALA A 177 -3.32 -14.23 -7.93
N GLY A 178 -4.07 -15.20 -7.40
CA GLY A 178 -3.93 -15.63 -6.01
C GLY A 178 -2.54 -16.19 -5.67
N GLU A 179 -1.96 -17.01 -6.55
CA GLU A 179 -0.61 -17.55 -6.37
C GLU A 179 0.48 -16.48 -6.54
N VAL A 180 0.33 -15.58 -7.50
CA VAL A 180 1.24 -14.45 -7.71
C VAL A 180 1.26 -13.55 -6.47
N ARG A 181 0.09 -13.23 -5.90
CA ARG A 181 0.01 -12.40 -4.67
C ARG A 181 0.67 -13.04 -3.45
N LYS A 182 0.53 -14.35 -3.26
CA LYS A 182 1.19 -15.06 -2.14
C LYS A 182 2.71 -15.00 -2.21
N ARG A 183 3.25 -14.81 -3.42
CA ARG A 183 4.69 -14.78 -3.67
C ARG A 183 5.25 -13.37 -3.84
N LEU A 184 4.34 -12.39 -3.96
CA LEU A 184 4.65 -10.96 -4.04
C LEU A 184 4.85 -10.41 -2.64
N ASP A 185 5.98 -9.78 -2.40
CA ASP A 185 6.28 -9.02 -1.19
C ASP A 185 6.55 -7.56 -1.56
N VAL A 186 5.69 -6.67 -1.11
CA VAL A 186 5.84 -5.24 -1.34
C VAL A 186 5.95 -4.56 0.00
N SER A 187 7.06 -3.90 0.24
CA SER A 187 7.34 -3.30 1.53
C SER A 187 8.11 -1.99 1.39
N ARG A 188 7.92 -1.09 2.35
CA ARG A 188 8.67 0.15 2.44
C ARG A 188 10.10 -0.11 2.90
N ARG A 189 11.07 0.54 2.29
CA ARG A 189 12.47 0.47 2.72
C ARG A 189 12.77 1.40 3.90
N GLY A 190 12.54 0.91 5.10
CA GLY A 190 12.77 1.70 6.33
C GLY A 190 11.88 2.93 6.39
N LEU A 191 12.44 4.09 6.75
CA LEU A 191 11.74 5.38 6.79
C LEU A 191 11.87 6.19 5.47
N SER A 192 12.45 5.58 4.43
CA SER A 192 12.63 6.25 3.13
C SER A 192 11.35 6.22 2.31
N GLN A 193 11.32 7.00 1.23
CA GLN A 193 10.26 6.96 0.21
C GLN A 193 10.47 5.83 -0.80
N GLY A 194 11.36 4.88 -0.49
CA GLY A 194 11.62 3.72 -1.33
C GLY A 194 10.67 2.57 -1.02
N VAL A 195 10.11 1.97 -2.06
CA VAL A 195 9.33 0.72 -1.98
C VAL A 195 10.11 -0.39 -2.64
N VAL A 196 10.27 -1.49 -1.94
CA VAL A 196 10.91 -2.72 -2.42
C VAL A 196 9.81 -3.67 -2.86
N ILE A 197 9.89 -4.13 -4.10
CA ILE A 197 9.02 -5.17 -4.66
C ILE A 197 9.84 -6.44 -4.76
N GLY A 198 9.51 -7.42 -3.94
CA GLY A 198 10.11 -8.74 -3.93
C GLY A 198 9.19 -9.77 -4.57
N PHE A 199 9.74 -10.68 -5.35
CA PHE A 199 8.98 -11.79 -5.92
C PHE A 199 9.72 -13.12 -5.74
N ARG A 200 8.98 -14.15 -5.33
CA ARG A 200 9.49 -15.51 -5.12
C ARG A 200 9.05 -16.46 -6.22
N SER A 201 10.02 -17.21 -6.80
CA SER A 201 9.75 -18.25 -7.78
C SER A 201 10.75 -19.40 -7.64
N LYS A 202 10.45 -20.53 -8.27
CA LYS A 202 11.39 -21.66 -8.40
C LYS A 202 12.49 -21.39 -9.42
N SER A 203 12.32 -20.40 -10.30
CA SER A 203 13.30 -19.95 -11.29
C SER A 203 13.86 -18.58 -10.90
N GLN A 204 15.17 -18.42 -10.95
CA GLN A 204 15.85 -17.15 -10.72
C GLN A 204 15.47 -16.10 -11.78
N GLU A 205 15.36 -16.52 -13.04
CA GLU A 205 14.98 -15.64 -14.13
C GLU A 205 13.56 -15.12 -13.95
N LYS A 206 12.60 -16.02 -13.69
CA LYS A 206 11.20 -15.62 -13.43
C LYS A 206 11.06 -14.69 -12.23
N SER A 207 11.79 -14.96 -11.13
CA SER A 207 11.76 -14.06 -9.96
C SER A 207 12.17 -12.64 -10.34
N ARG A 208 13.25 -12.52 -11.13
CA ARG A 208 13.75 -11.22 -11.60
C ARG A 208 12.80 -10.55 -12.57
N ASP A 209 12.31 -11.29 -13.57
CA ASP A 209 11.50 -10.72 -14.64
C ASP A 209 10.14 -10.28 -14.11
N VAL A 210 9.49 -11.07 -13.26
CA VAL A 210 8.24 -10.70 -12.62
C VAL A 210 8.41 -9.50 -11.66
N ALA A 211 9.48 -9.47 -10.84
CA ALA A 211 9.73 -8.33 -9.95
C ALA A 211 9.95 -7.03 -10.76
N ASN A 212 10.68 -7.11 -11.88
CA ASN A 212 10.88 -5.97 -12.77
C ASN A 212 9.61 -5.59 -13.53
N ALA A 213 8.79 -6.56 -13.94
CA ALA A 213 7.51 -6.30 -14.59
C ALA A 213 6.56 -5.52 -13.68
N PHE A 214 6.47 -5.87 -12.39
CA PHE A 214 5.71 -5.10 -11.41
C PHE A 214 6.19 -3.65 -11.34
N ALA A 215 7.50 -3.45 -11.24
CA ALA A 215 8.08 -2.11 -11.20
C ALA A 215 7.78 -1.29 -12.45
N GLN A 216 7.95 -1.87 -13.62
CA GLN A 216 7.72 -1.19 -14.91
C GLN A 216 6.24 -0.86 -15.10
N ILE A 217 5.35 -1.83 -14.87
CA ILE A 217 3.90 -1.63 -15.02
C ILE A 217 3.41 -0.55 -14.06
N TYR A 218 3.90 -0.52 -12.84
CA TYR A 218 3.58 0.54 -11.88
C TYR A 218 4.05 1.91 -12.39
N VAL A 219 5.28 2.02 -12.86
CA VAL A 219 5.81 3.29 -13.39
C VAL A 219 5.04 3.75 -14.62
N ASP A 220 4.72 2.83 -15.53
CA ASP A 220 3.92 3.12 -16.73
C ASP A 220 2.51 3.60 -16.37
N ASP A 221 1.88 2.97 -15.36
CA ASP A 221 0.57 3.34 -14.85
C ASP A 221 0.58 4.75 -14.23
N GLN A 222 1.56 5.04 -13.39
CA GLN A 222 1.76 6.36 -12.80
C GLN A 222 1.99 7.44 -13.87
N LEU A 223 2.80 7.13 -14.88
CA LEU A 223 3.03 8.05 -16.00
C LEU A 223 1.74 8.29 -16.79
N GLY A 224 0.96 7.24 -17.04
CA GLY A 224 -0.35 7.33 -17.69
C GLY A 224 -1.31 8.23 -16.94
N HIS A 225 -1.43 8.06 -15.63
CA HIS A 225 -2.26 8.91 -14.78
C HIS A 225 -1.84 10.38 -14.81
N LYS A 226 -0.54 10.66 -14.70
CA LYS A 226 0.00 12.04 -14.80
C LYS A 226 -0.27 12.67 -16.17
N GLN A 227 -0.07 11.92 -17.25
CA GLN A 227 -0.39 12.39 -18.60
C GLN A 227 -1.89 12.70 -18.77
N GLN A 228 -2.76 11.83 -18.24
CA GLN A 228 -4.20 12.03 -18.31
C GLN A 228 -4.65 13.25 -17.49
N ALA A 229 -4.10 13.43 -16.29
CA ALA A 229 -4.35 14.62 -15.48
C ALA A 229 -3.92 15.90 -16.20
N THR A 230 -2.73 15.90 -16.81
CA THR A 230 -2.24 17.04 -17.61
C THR A 230 -3.15 17.34 -18.82
N ARG A 231 -3.61 16.31 -19.53
CA ARG A 231 -4.55 16.49 -20.65
C ARG A 231 -5.86 17.12 -20.17
N ARG A 232 -6.46 16.59 -19.09
CA ARG A 232 -7.69 17.15 -18.52
C ARG A 232 -7.51 18.62 -18.10
N ALA A 233 -6.40 18.94 -17.43
CA ALA A 233 -6.10 20.32 -17.05
C ALA A 233 -5.94 21.23 -18.28
N THR A 234 -5.28 20.76 -19.33
CA THR A 234 -5.10 21.52 -20.57
C THR A 234 -6.42 21.73 -21.29
N ASP A 235 -7.28 20.72 -21.33
CA ASP A 235 -8.60 20.84 -22.00
C ASP A 235 -9.53 21.75 -21.21
N TRP A 236 -9.52 21.67 -19.87
CA TRP A 236 -10.23 22.60 -19.02
C TRP A 236 -9.75 24.06 -19.21
N LEU A 237 -8.45 24.29 -19.22
CA LEU A 237 -7.86 25.62 -19.45
C LEU A 237 -8.23 26.18 -20.84
N ARG A 238 -8.29 25.32 -21.86
CA ARG A 238 -8.74 25.75 -23.20
C ARG A 238 -10.19 26.17 -23.21
N GLU A 239 -11.05 25.47 -22.49
CA GLU A 239 -12.46 25.80 -22.40
C GLU A 239 -12.66 27.11 -21.64
N GLU A 240 -11.94 27.29 -20.52
CA GLU A 240 -11.93 28.51 -19.76
C GLU A 240 -11.48 29.73 -20.61
N LEU A 241 -10.42 29.53 -21.41
CA LEU A 241 -9.97 30.54 -22.38
C LEU A 241 -11.05 30.93 -23.38
N ARG A 242 -11.82 29.96 -23.91
CA ARG A 242 -12.90 30.24 -24.84
C ARG A 242 -14.01 31.02 -24.18
N GLN A 243 -14.39 30.64 -22.97
CA GLN A 243 -15.40 31.34 -22.21
C GLN A 243 -14.99 32.78 -21.91
N LEU A 244 -13.77 33.00 -21.40
CA LEU A 244 -13.26 34.34 -21.13
C LEU A 244 -13.14 35.20 -22.41
N ALA A 245 -12.77 34.61 -23.55
CA ALA A 245 -12.74 35.28 -24.83
C ALA A 245 -14.17 35.71 -25.29
N ALA A 246 -15.16 34.84 -25.09
CA ALA A 246 -16.55 35.16 -25.39
C ALA A 246 -17.11 36.30 -24.50
N GLU A 247 -16.83 36.22 -23.19
CA GLU A 247 -17.20 37.30 -22.25
C GLU A 247 -16.54 38.64 -22.62
N THR A 248 -15.27 38.61 -23.04
CA THR A 248 -14.56 39.81 -23.48
C THR A 248 -15.18 40.38 -24.74
N GLN A 249 -15.54 39.54 -25.72
CA GLN A 249 -16.24 39.96 -26.94
C GLN A 249 -17.62 40.57 -26.64
N GLU A 250 -18.38 39.96 -25.75
CA GLU A 250 -19.69 40.45 -25.33
C GLU A 250 -19.55 41.80 -24.62
N ALA A 251 -18.60 41.96 -23.71
CA ALA A 251 -18.31 43.22 -23.05
C ALA A 251 -17.90 44.33 -24.05
N GLU A 252 -17.03 43.99 -25.02
CA GLU A 252 -16.62 44.92 -26.10
C GLU A 252 -17.83 45.35 -26.95
N ALA A 253 -18.67 44.40 -27.35
CA ALA A 253 -19.89 44.68 -28.12
C ALA A 253 -20.86 45.59 -27.32
N ALA A 254 -21.01 45.35 -26.02
CA ALA A 254 -21.85 46.20 -25.15
C ALA A 254 -21.30 47.62 -25.05
N VAL A 255 -19.98 47.83 -24.98
CA VAL A 255 -19.31 49.12 -24.98
C VAL A 255 -19.57 49.86 -26.31
N GLU A 256 -19.43 49.17 -27.46
CA GLU A 256 -19.66 49.77 -28.77
C GLU A 256 -21.16 50.12 -28.96
N ALA A 257 -22.08 49.25 -28.56
CA ALA A 257 -23.52 49.53 -28.58
C ALA A 257 -23.88 50.75 -27.73
N TYR A 258 -23.29 50.84 -26.53
CA TYR A 258 -23.51 52.01 -25.65
C TYR A 258 -22.95 53.29 -26.25
N ARG A 259 -21.77 53.27 -26.85
CA ARG A 259 -21.18 54.42 -27.58
C ARG A 259 -22.05 54.87 -28.74
N ALA A 260 -22.54 53.92 -29.56
CA ALA A 260 -23.43 54.21 -30.70
C ALA A 260 -24.74 54.87 -30.27
N GLN A 261 -25.33 54.41 -29.16
CA GLN A 261 -26.55 54.98 -28.61
C GLN A 261 -26.35 56.37 -28.01
N ASN A 262 -25.20 56.62 -27.36
CA ASN A 262 -24.92 57.88 -26.69
C ASN A 262 -24.25 58.95 -27.59
N THR A 263 -23.71 58.56 -28.75
CA THR A 263 -23.21 59.53 -29.76
C THR A 263 -24.35 60.19 -30.51
N LEU A 264 -25.56 59.61 -30.48
CA LEU A 264 -26.77 60.14 -31.12
C LEU A 264 -27.61 61.13 -30.22
N VAL A 265 -27.26 61.23 -28.93
CA VAL A 265 -27.96 62.15 -28.00
C VAL A 265 -26.96 63.21 -27.54
N GLY A 266 -27.07 64.37 -28.14
CA GLY A 266 -26.25 65.55 -28.04
C GLY A 266 -25.80 66.03 -26.67
N GLU A 267 -24.67 66.67 -26.67
CA GLU A 267 -24.18 67.75 -25.80
C GLU A 267 -25.12 68.15 -24.61
N GLY A 268 -24.98 67.45 -23.47
CA GLY A 268 -25.62 67.94 -22.27
C GLY A 268 -25.46 67.18 -20.95
N GLU A 269 -25.09 65.92 -20.91
CA GLU A 269 -24.97 65.24 -19.62
C GLU A 269 -23.76 64.28 -19.55
N THR A 270 -22.59 64.89 -19.42
CA THR A 270 -21.30 64.21 -19.47
C THR A 270 -20.87 63.51 -18.15
N GLY A 271 -21.70 63.52 -17.11
CA GLY A 271 -21.31 63.03 -15.81
C GLY A 271 -21.54 61.50 -15.59
N VAL A 272 -22.68 60.96 -16.01
CA VAL A 272 -23.09 59.60 -15.73
C VAL A 272 -22.51 58.58 -16.73
N SER A 273 -22.40 59.01 -18.01
CA SER A 273 -21.88 58.11 -19.07
C SER A 273 -20.37 57.86 -18.94
N THR A 274 -19.60 58.81 -18.46
CA THR A 274 -18.17 58.69 -18.19
C THR A 274 -17.91 57.71 -17.02
N GLN A 275 -18.80 57.66 -16.05
CA GLN A 275 -18.63 56.75 -14.90
C GLN A 275 -18.97 55.31 -15.30
N GLN A 276 -20.00 55.08 -16.12
CA GLN A 276 -20.32 53.78 -16.66
C GLN A 276 -19.28 53.29 -17.65
N LEU A 277 -18.73 54.14 -18.50
CA LEU A 277 -17.59 53.80 -19.37
C LEU A 277 -16.34 53.40 -18.58
N ARG A 278 -16.07 54.10 -17.48
CA ARG A 278 -14.94 53.68 -16.58
C ARG A 278 -15.19 52.35 -15.94
N LEU A 279 -16.38 52.04 -15.47
CA LEU A 279 -16.73 50.75 -14.91
C LEU A 279 -16.57 49.61 -15.95
N LEU A 280 -17.17 49.78 -17.14
CA LEU A 280 -17.06 48.82 -18.24
C LEU A 280 -15.59 48.65 -18.72
N SER A 281 -14.81 49.74 -18.80
CA SER A 281 -13.38 49.64 -19.17
C SER A 281 -12.58 48.94 -18.11
N THR A 282 -12.90 49.07 -16.83
CA THR A 282 -12.24 48.36 -15.73
C THR A 282 -12.56 46.86 -15.77
N GLU A 283 -13.80 46.52 -16.06
CA GLU A 283 -14.25 45.14 -16.19
C GLU A 283 -13.62 44.44 -17.41
N LEU A 284 -13.54 45.13 -18.52
CA LEU A 284 -12.83 44.66 -19.72
C LEU A 284 -11.33 44.49 -19.48
N ALA A 285 -10.69 45.41 -18.76
CA ALA A 285 -9.29 45.26 -18.38
C ALA A 285 -9.07 44.06 -17.47
N SER A 286 -9.97 43.81 -16.53
CA SER A 286 -9.92 42.64 -15.64
C SER A 286 -10.10 41.33 -16.39
N ALA A 287 -11.04 41.27 -17.35
CA ALA A 287 -11.27 40.11 -18.20
C ALA A 287 -10.03 39.80 -19.08
N ARG A 288 -9.47 40.84 -19.71
CA ARG A 288 -8.24 40.69 -20.50
C ARG A 288 -7.03 40.24 -19.67
N ALA A 289 -6.90 40.75 -18.45
CA ALA A 289 -5.84 40.30 -17.53
C ALA A 289 -5.99 38.82 -17.17
N ARG A 290 -7.22 38.37 -16.90
CA ARG A 290 -7.49 36.94 -16.66
C ARG A 290 -7.19 36.07 -17.89
N GLU A 291 -7.63 36.47 -19.08
CA GLU A 291 -7.32 35.77 -20.33
C GLU A 291 -5.81 35.67 -20.55
N SER A 292 -5.07 36.77 -20.38
CA SER A 292 -3.62 36.76 -20.57
C SER A 292 -2.90 35.87 -19.56
N ALA A 293 -3.33 35.85 -18.29
CA ALA A 293 -2.78 34.96 -17.26
C ALA A 293 -2.99 33.48 -17.60
N VAL A 294 -4.20 33.11 -18.03
CA VAL A 294 -4.49 31.73 -18.45
C VAL A 294 -3.71 31.37 -19.73
N ARG A 295 -3.59 32.27 -20.69
CA ARG A 295 -2.79 32.06 -21.91
C ARG A 295 -1.32 31.83 -21.60
N VAL A 296 -0.73 32.60 -20.70
CA VAL A 296 0.64 32.41 -20.23
C VAL A 296 0.81 31.06 -19.52
N ALA A 297 -0.14 30.66 -18.66
CA ALA A 297 -0.12 29.38 -17.98
C ALA A 297 -0.17 28.21 -18.99
N VAL A 298 -1.05 28.28 -20.00
CA VAL A 298 -1.13 27.27 -21.07
C VAL A 298 0.18 27.21 -21.86
N ASP A 299 0.80 28.31 -22.19
CA ASP A 299 2.06 28.33 -22.92
C ASP A 299 3.24 27.80 -22.08
N GLN A 300 3.26 28.07 -20.81
CA GLN A 300 4.23 27.46 -19.88
C GLN A 300 4.04 25.95 -19.81
N LEU A 301 2.81 25.47 -19.68
CA LEU A 301 2.52 24.03 -19.69
C LEU A 301 2.95 23.36 -21.00
N ARG A 302 2.71 24.01 -22.14
CA ARG A 302 3.18 23.51 -23.46
C ARG A 302 4.69 23.42 -23.51
N ARG A 303 5.41 24.45 -23.08
CA ARG A 303 6.88 24.47 -23.04
C ARG A 303 7.43 23.38 -22.12
N LEU A 304 6.81 23.16 -20.95
CA LEU A 304 7.18 22.10 -20.01
C LEU A 304 6.98 20.72 -20.61
N ARG A 305 5.84 20.50 -21.29
CA ARG A 305 5.56 19.26 -22.02
C ARG A 305 6.60 19.01 -23.12
N ASP A 306 6.89 20.02 -23.94
CA ASP A 306 7.79 19.89 -25.09
C ASP A 306 9.28 19.81 -24.69
N SER A 307 9.64 20.33 -23.50
CA SER A 307 11.01 20.24 -22.97
C SER A 307 11.33 18.91 -22.29
N GLY A 308 10.39 17.99 -22.17
CA GLY A 308 10.60 16.68 -21.50
C GLY A 308 11.00 16.80 -20.02
N ARG A 309 11.03 18.00 -19.47
CA ARG A 309 11.31 18.22 -18.05
C ARG A 309 10.11 17.78 -17.23
N SER A 310 10.42 16.92 -16.30
CA SER A 310 9.52 16.31 -15.33
C SER A 310 8.38 17.25 -14.90
N LEU A 311 7.16 16.75 -14.98
CA LEU A 311 5.90 17.40 -14.57
C LEU A 311 5.84 17.86 -13.11
N LEU A 312 6.96 17.81 -12.39
CA LEU A 312 7.12 18.25 -11.01
C LEU A 312 6.85 19.75 -10.78
N LEU A 313 6.90 20.58 -11.85
CA LEU A 313 6.61 22.01 -11.76
C LEU A 313 5.14 22.37 -11.97
N LEU A 314 4.28 21.41 -12.33
CA LEU A 314 2.84 21.68 -12.49
C LEU A 314 2.13 22.01 -11.17
N ALA A 315 2.68 21.57 -10.05
CA ALA A 315 2.17 21.89 -8.73
C ALA A 315 2.31 23.38 -8.36
N GLU A 316 3.32 24.06 -8.90
CA GLU A 316 3.61 25.46 -8.60
C GLU A 316 2.73 26.44 -9.41
N ILE A 317 2.13 25.99 -10.51
CA ILE A 317 1.24 26.82 -11.36
C ILE A 317 -0.22 26.77 -10.88
N GLY A 318 -0.57 25.79 -10.01
CA GLY A 318 -1.90 25.63 -9.43
C GLY A 318 -2.24 26.61 -8.29
N GLU A 319 -1.26 27.38 -7.78
CA GLU A 319 -1.57 28.47 -6.86
C GLU A 319 -2.36 29.53 -7.61
N LYS A 320 -3.61 29.69 -7.22
CA LYS A 320 -4.48 30.77 -7.67
C LYS A 320 -3.72 32.08 -7.57
N PRO A 321 -3.68 32.92 -8.61
CA PRO A 321 -3.20 34.27 -8.44
C PRO A 321 -4.05 34.93 -7.35
N THR A 322 -3.43 35.22 -6.23
CA THR A 322 -4.04 36.02 -5.17
C THR A 322 -4.36 37.35 -5.83
N ILE A 323 -5.65 37.58 -6.08
CA ILE A 323 -6.13 38.89 -6.48
C ILE A 323 -5.90 39.77 -5.25
N ILE A 324 -4.87 40.58 -5.30
CA ILE A 324 -4.66 41.67 -4.35
C ILE A 324 -5.73 42.68 -4.65
N ASP A 325 -6.65 42.86 -3.69
CA ASP A 325 -7.62 43.97 -3.66
C ASP A 325 -6.94 45.33 -3.70
#